data_724deaf42feaa1950412a27a52fb641b
#
_entry.id   724deaf42feaa1950412a27a52fb641b
#
_cell.length_a   1.000
_cell.length_b   1.000
_cell.length_c   1.000
_cell.angle_alpha   90.00
_cell.angle_beta   90.00
_cell.angle_gamma   90.00
#
_symmetry.space_group_name_H-M   'P 1'
#
loop_
_entity.id
_entity.type
_entity.pdbx_description
1 polymer ?
#
loop_
_entity_poly.entity_id
_entity_poly.type
_entity_poly.pdbx_seq_one_letter_code
_entity_poly.pdbx_strand_id
1 'polypeptide(L)'
;MNSKPLILIVDDDAELSGLVVELLQREGWATHAVLTGGDGERDLAALHPELVLLDVMLPDANGYDLCRRWRARHPALGIVMLTARGDPLDRVLGLEIGADDYLPKPFEARELVARVRALLRLAAPGRAESPLIRFEGLVIDLVRREVRVGEQALALTSVEFKLLVALARAPGTALSREALSDAVQAGSYRPQDRTVDVQVARLRRKLLEVRPDADWIDTVRGEGYVFVPR
;
A
#
# COMPACT_ATOMS: atom_id res chain seq x y z
N MET A 1 13.04 -3.53 -23.59
CA MET A 1 14.05 -3.07 -22.62
C MET A 1 13.32 -2.82 -21.33
N ASN A 2 13.61 -3.60 -20.28
CA ASN A 2 12.97 -3.39 -18.97
C ASN A 2 13.57 -2.10 -18.37
N SER A 3 12.82 -1.00 -18.38
CA SER A 3 13.23 0.21 -17.67
C SER A 3 13.32 -0.08 -16.17
N LYS A 4 14.35 0.44 -15.51
CA LYS A 4 14.48 0.34 -14.06
C LYS A 4 13.32 1.09 -13.41
N PRO A 5 12.65 0.52 -12.37
CA PRO A 5 11.63 1.25 -11.63
C PRO A 5 12.19 2.57 -11.10
N LEU A 6 11.42 3.64 -11.25
CA LEU A 6 11.78 4.97 -10.76
C LEU A 6 11.10 5.23 -9.41
N ILE A 7 11.91 5.65 -8.45
CA ILE A 7 11.48 6.02 -7.11
C ILE A 7 11.68 7.51 -6.93
N LEU A 8 10.61 8.24 -6.64
CA LEU A 8 10.65 9.66 -6.28
C LEU A 8 10.79 9.77 -4.76
N ILE A 9 11.71 10.60 -4.30
CA ILE A 9 11.95 10.90 -2.88
C ILE A 9 11.57 12.35 -2.67
N VAL A 10 10.65 12.62 -1.74
CA VAL A 10 10.18 13.97 -1.39
C VAL A 10 10.39 14.16 0.10
N ASP A 11 11.47 14.81 0.46
CA ASP A 11 11.94 14.96 1.86
C ASP A 11 12.83 16.19 1.94
N ASP A 12 12.58 17.10 2.86
CA ASP A 12 13.33 18.36 3.02
C ASP A 12 14.74 18.17 3.63
N ASP A 13 15.01 16.99 4.21
CA ASP A 13 16.33 16.60 4.67
C ASP A 13 17.19 16.14 3.47
N ALA A 14 18.00 17.06 2.95
CA ALA A 14 18.88 16.79 1.79
C ALA A 14 19.96 15.73 2.08
N GLU A 15 20.45 15.64 3.34
CA GLU A 15 21.44 14.63 3.72
C GLU A 15 20.83 13.24 3.75
N LEU A 16 19.70 13.08 4.40
CA LEU A 16 18.95 11.82 4.42
C LEU A 16 18.54 11.40 3.00
N SER A 17 18.01 12.32 2.20
CA SER A 17 17.65 12.10 0.80
C SER A 17 18.82 11.60 -0.02
N GLY A 18 20.02 12.18 0.15
CA GLY A 18 21.24 11.73 -0.50
C GLY A 18 21.63 10.30 -0.13
N LEU A 19 21.56 9.94 1.15
CA LEU A 19 21.84 8.57 1.63
C LEU A 19 20.82 7.56 1.09
N VAL A 20 19.53 7.95 1.05
CA VAL A 20 18.46 7.10 0.51
C VAL A 20 18.66 6.89 -1.00
N VAL A 21 18.99 7.94 -1.75
CA VAL A 21 19.31 7.85 -3.19
C VAL A 21 20.43 6.83 -3.43
N GLU A 22 21.56 6.97 -2.74
CA GLU A 22 22.68 6.03 -2.89
C GLU A 22 22.29 4.59 -2.57
N LEU A 23 21.56 4.39 -1.48
CA LEU A 23 21.09 3.09 -1.04
C LEU A 23 20.22 2.42 -2.12
N LEU A 24 19.23 3.14 -2.64
CA LEU A 24 18.27 2.58 -3.61
C LEU A 24 18.92 2.36 -5.00
N GLN A 25 19.87 3.22 -5.39
CA GLN A 25 20.65 3.04 -6.62
C GLN A 25 21.54 1.78 -6.57
N ARG A 26 22.11 1.44 -5.41
CA ARG A 26 22.86 0.18 -5.20
C ARG A 26 21.97 -1.05 -5.36
N GLU A 27 20.68 -0.94 -5.06
CA GLU A 27 19.69 -1.99 -5.29
C GLU A 27 19.23 -2.09 -6.76
N GLY A 28 19.74 -1.22 -7.63
CA GLY A 28 19.50 -1.23 -9.07
C GLY A 28 18.27 -0.40 -9.51
N TRP A 29 17.65 0.38 -8.64
CA TRP A 29 16.51 1.24 -8.97
C TRP A 29 16.96 2.62 -9.45
N ALA A 30 16.14 3.26 -10.29
CA ALA A 30 16.29 4.66 -10.62
C ALA A 30 15.69 5.52 -9.50
N THR A 31 16.33 6.66 -9.20
CA THR A 31 15.89 7.54 -8.11
C THR A 31 15.90 8.98 -8.56
N HIS A 32 14.97 9.76 -8.05
CA HIS A 32 14.93 11.22 -8.17
C HIS A 32 14.53 11.79 -6.81
N ALA A 33 15.23 12.81 -6.34
CA ALA A 33 14.97 13.42 -5.04
C ALA A 33 14.67 14.90 -5.17
N VAL A 34 13.67 15.37 -4.43
CA VAL A 34 13.26 16.77 -4.33
C VAL A 34 12.99 17.14 -2.87
N LEU A 35 13.12 18.41 -2.54
CA LEU A 35 13.09 18.89 -1.16
C LEU A 35 11.76 19.56 -0.76
N THR A 36 10.83 19.71 -1.71
CA THR A 36 9.55 20.38 -1.48
C THR A 36 8.39 19.58 -2.03
N GLY A 37 7.21 19.75 -1.45
CA GLY A 37 5.98 19.13 -1.94
C GLY A 37 5.58 19.64 -3.32
N GLY A 38 5.82 20.93 -3.62
CA GLY A 38 5.55 21.52 -4.91
C GLY A 38 6.40 20.92 -6.03
N ASP A 39 7.71 20.71 -5.78
CA ASP A 39 8.58 20.01 -6.72
C ASP A 39 8.17 18.55 -6.86
N GLY A 40 7.79 17.90 -5.75
CA GLY A 40 7.26 16.54 -5.76
C GLY A 40 6.03 16.39 -6.64
N GLU A 41 5.07 17.32 -6.56
CA GLU A 41 3.86 17.28 -7.39
C GLU A 41 4.16 17.48 -8.89
N ARG A 42 5.08 18.40 -9.21
CA ARG A 42 5.53 18.63 -10.60
C ARG A 42 6.24 17.41 -11.18
N ASP A 43 7.17 16.84 -10.41
CA ASP A 43 8.04 15.76 -10.89
C ASP A 43 7.30 14.41 -10.89
N LEU A 44 6.33 14.20 -10.01
CA LEU A 44 5.39 13.10 -10.08
C LEU A 44 4.65 13.08 -11.43
N ALA A 45 4.15 14.24 -11.86
CA ALA A 45 3.41 14.38 -13.12
C ALA A 45 4.32 14.24 -14.35
N ALA A 46 5.58 14.66 -14.27
CA ALA A 46 6.52 14.63 -15.39
C ALA A 46 7.23 13.27 -15.56
N LEU A 47 7.59 12.62 -14.45
CA LEU A 47 8.46 11.45 -14.47
C LEU A 47 7.70 10.13 -14.32
N HIS A 48 6.45 10.15 -13.88
CA HIS A 48 5.60 8.96 -13.66
C HIS A 48 6.30 7.86 -12.85
N PRO A 49 6.78 8.14 -11.61
CA PRO A 49 7.46 7.15 -10.80
C PRO A 49 6.51 6.01 -10.40
N GLU A 50 7.03 4.81 -10.20
CA GLU A 50 6.28 3.66 -9.69
C GLU A 50 6.08 3.72 -8.18
N LEU A 51 6.96 4.45 -7.47
CA LEU A 51 6.91 4.56 -6.01
C LEU A 51 7.38 5.94 -5.57
N VAL A 52 6.75 6.46 -4.52
CA VAL A 52 7.16 7.68 -3.83
C VAL A 52 7.49 7.37 -2.38
N LEU A 53 8.64 7.86 -1.92
CA LEU A 53 8.96 8.04 -0.50
C LEU A 53 8.60 9.48 -0.15
N LEU A 54 7.66 9.69 0.77
CA LEU A 54 7.07 11.00 1.05
C LEU A 54 7.21 11.34 2.53
N ASP A 55 7.95 12.41 2.82
CA ASP A 55 7.95 12.95 4.19
C ASP A 55 6.60 13.57 4.54
N VAL A 56 6.22 13.41 5.79
CA VAL A 56 5.02 14.04 6.37
C VAL A 56 5.22 15.55 6.55
N MET A 57 6.40 15.96 6.97
CA MET A 57 6.70 17.34 7.35
C MET A 57 7.54 18.02 6.28
N LEU A 58 6.89 18.60 5.26
CA LEU A 58 7.57 19.38 4.22
C LEU A 58 7.42 20.87 4.50
N PRO A 59 8.36 21.71 4.03
CA PRO A 59 8.37 23.15 4.33
C PRO A 59 7.20 23.91 3.71
N ASP A 60 6.63 23.39 2.62
CA ASP A 60 5.58 24.03 1.81
C ASP A 60 4.26 23.27 1.80
N ALA A 61 4.21 22.04 2.32
CA ALA A 61 3.03 21.20 2.26
C ALA A 61 3.00 20.16 3.40
N ASN A 62 1.80 19.69 3.72
CA ASN A 62 1.62 18.52 4.57
C ASN A 62 1.63 17.25 3.69
N GLY A 63 2.53 16.30 3.99
CA GLY A 63 2.67 15.05 3.25
C GLY A 63 1.40 14.19 3.24
N TYR A 64 0.57 14.27 4.29
CA TYR A 64 -0.74 13.59 4.30
C TYR A 64 -1.69 14.12 3.23
N ASP A 65 -1.72 15.43 3.04
CA ASP A 65 -2.58 16.05 2.02
C ASP A 65 -2.06 15.75 0.60
N LEU A 66 -0.73 15.72 0.41
CA LEU A 66 -0.11 15.27 -0.83
C LEU A 66 -0.47 13.81 -1.12
N CYS A 67 -0.31 12.92 -0.15
CA CYS A 67 -0.63 11.50 -0.27
C CYS A 67 -2.08 11.31 -0.72
N ARG A 68 -3.04 11.99 -0.07
CA ARG A 68 -4.47 11.91 -0.41
C ARG A 68 -4.73 12.36 -1.85
N ARG A 69 -4.14 13.51 -2.27
CA ARG A 69 -4.30 14.03 -3.64
C ARG A 69 -3.67 13.11 -4.69
N TRP A 70 -2.47 12.61 -4.41
CA TRP A 70 -1.76 11.72 -5.34
C TRP A 70 -2.45 10.37 -5.47
N ARG A 71 -2.91 9.78 -4.37
CA ARG A 71 -3.69 8.55 -4.41
C ARG A 71 -4.97 8.68 -5.22
N ALA A 72 -5.69 9.79 -5.10
CA ALA A 72 -6.91 10.04 -5.87
C ALA A 72 -6.66 10.13 -7.38
N ARG A 73 -5.52 10.68 -7.80
CA ARG A 73 -5.15 10.84 -9.22
C ARG A 73 -4.36 9.67 -9.77
N HIS A 74 -3.59 8.97 -8.94
CA HIS A 74 -2.68 7.89 -9.30
C HIS A 74 -2.94 6.65 -8.42
N PRO A 75 -4.01 5.88 -8.67
CA PRO A 75 -4.40 4.74 -7.81
C PRO A 75 -3.32 3.64 -7.72
N ALA A 76 -2.53 3.46 -8.77
CA ALA A 76 -1.48 2.43 -8.82
C ALA A 76 -0.12 2.88 -8.25
N LEU A 77 0.05 4.16 -7.91
CA LEU A 77 1.29 4.69 -7.36
C LEU A 77 1.60 4.05 -6.00
N GLY A 78 2.80 3.50 -5.82
CA GLY A 78 3.28 3.10 -4.50
C GLY A 78 3.60 4.35 -3.65
N ILE A 79 3.09 4.45 -2.42
CA ILE A 79 3.40 5.57 -1.51
C ILE A 79 3.83 5.03 -0.16
N VAL A 80 5.07 5.31 0.21
CA VAL A 80 5.61 5.07 1.57
C VAL A 80 5.75 6.40 2.27
N MET A 81 5.05 6.56 3.39
CA MET A 81 5.21 7.76 4.22
C MET A 81 6.44 7.64 5.11
N LEU A 82 7.30 8.63 5.09
CA LEU A 82 8.40 8.80 6.04
C LEU A 82 7.93 9.74 7.15
N THR A 83 8.06 9.35 8.41
CA THR A 83 7.51 10.16 9.51
C THR A 83 8.49 10.28 10.67
N ALA A 84 8.57 11.44 11.28
CA ALA A 84 9.25 11.58 12.56
C ALA A 84 8.54 10.71 13.60
N ARG A 85 9.31 10.07 14.48
CA ARG A 85 8.88 9.13 15.53
C ARG A 85 7.77 9.75 16.38
N GLY A 86 6.58 9.17 16.35
CA GLY A 86 5.57 9.72 17.17
C GLY A 86 4.35 8.85 17.44
N ASP A 87 3.23 9.27 17.03
CA ASP A 87 1.98 8.80 17.58
C ASP A 87 1.47 7.55 16.83
N PRO A 88 1.02 6.48 17.53
CA PRO A 88 0.25 5.40 16.90
C PRO A 88 -0.96 5.90 16.11
N LEU A 89 -1.49 7.07 16.45
CA LEU A 89 -2.58 7.73 15.72
C LEU A 89 -2.14 8.22 14.34
N ASP A 90 -0.93 8.71 14.16
CA ASP A 90 -0.39 9.15 12.87
C ASP A 90 -0.28 7.98 11.89
N ARG A 91 0.04 6.80 12.39
CA ARG A 91 0.13 5.56 11.60
C ARG A 91 -1.25 5.09 11.12
N VAL A 92 -2.26 5.18 11.97
CA VAL A 92 -3.65 4.84 11.61
C VAL A 92 -4.19 5.86 10.60
N LEU A 93 -3.92 7.15 10.84
CA LEU A 93 -4.35 8.24 9.97
C LEU A 93 -3.76 8.08 8.56
N GLY A 94 -2.48 7.77 8.45
CA GLY A 94 -1.80 7.67 7.15
C GLY A 94 -2.26 6.50 6.30
N LEU A 95 -2.57 5.36 6.91
CA LEU A 95 -3.16 4.23 6.20
C LEU A 95 -4.60 4.52 5.75
N GLU A 96 -5.34 5.37 6.48
CA GLU A 96 -6.67 5.82 6.09
C GLU A 96 -6.65 6.78 4.90
N ILE A 97 -5.56 7.52 4.69
CA ILE A 97 -5.40 8.50 3.61
C ILE A 97 -4.94 7.85 2.30
N GLY A 98 -4.54 6.57 2.32
CA GLY A 98 -4.18 5.84 1.10
C GLY A 98 -2.68 5.60 0.89
N ALA A 99 -1.83 5.80 1.89
CA ALA A 99 -0.45 5.31 1.86
C ALA A 99 -0.41 3.77 1.84
N ASP A 100 0.59 3.21 1.16
CA ASP A 100 0.80 1.77 1.10
C ASP A 100 1.60 1.25 2.29
N ASP A 101 2.47 2.09 2.84
CA ASP A 101 3.30 1.73 4.00
C ASP A 101 3.76 2.99 4.75
N TYR A 102 4.26 2.76 5.97
CA TYR A 102 4.73 3.77 6.91
C TYR A 102 6.08 3.37 7.46
N LEU A 103 7.04 4.29 7.40
CA LEU A 103 8.40 4.06 7.90
C LEU A 103 8.80 5.21 8.85
N PRO A 104 8.86 4.96 10.16
CA PRO A 104 9.26 5.99 11.13
C PRO A 104 10.76 6.29 11.03
N LYS A 105 11.11 7.56 11.04
CA LYS A 105 12.49 8.07 11.17
C LYS A 105 12.93 8.02 12.66
N PRO A 106 14.15 7.60 12.99
CA PRO A 106 15.15 7.01 12.12
C PRO A 106 14.82 5.55 11.77
N PHE A 107 15.13 5.14 10.56
CA PHE A 107 14.89 3.79 10.04
C PHE A 107 16.19 3.10 9.63
N GLU A 108 16.16 1.77 9.64
CA GLU A 108 17.26 0.95 9.17
C GLU A 108 17.24 0.85 7.64
N ALA A 109 18.42 0.95 7.00
CA ALA A 109 18.57 0.84 5.55
C ALA A 109 17.94 -0.45 4.98
N ARG A 110 18.11 -1.58 5.67
CA ARG A 110 17.52 -2.86 5.29
C ARG A 110 15.99 -2.86 5.33
N GLU A 111 15.39 -2.15 6.28
CA GLU A 111 13.95 -2.02 6.41
C GLU A 111 13.37 -1.24 5.24
N LEU A 112 13.95 -0.07 4.91
CA LEU A 112 13.55 0.72 3.75
C LEU A 112 13.61 -0.10 2.47
N VAL A 113 14.75 -0.77 2.19
CA VAL A 113 14.93 -1.60 1.00
C VAL A 113 13.90 -2.73 0.93
N ALA A 114 13.61 -3.40 2.04
CA ALA A 114 12.63 -4.48 2.08
C ALA A 114 11.22 -3.99 1.74
N ARG A 115 10.81 -2.83 2.25
CA ARG A 115 9.51 -2.22 1.99
C ARG A 115 9.37 -1.76 0.55
N VAL A 116 10.37 -1.03 0.02
CA VAL A 116 10.42 -0.60 -1.38
C VAL A 116 10.34 -1.82 -2.32
N ARG A 117 11.15 -2.86 -2.07
CA ARG A 117 11.15 -4.09 -2.87
C ARG A 117 9.80 -4.81 -2.84
N ALA A 118 9.13 -4.84 -1.69
CA ALA A 118 7.81 -5.44 -1.55
C ALA A 118 6.76 -4.70 -2.40
N LEU A 119 6.77 -3.35 -2.38
CA LEU A 119 5.83 -2.55 -3.14
C LEU A 119 6.10 -2.60 -4.64
N LEU A 120 7.37 -2.48 -5.07
CA LEU A 120 7.74 -2.57 -6.49
C LEU A 120 7.46 -3.96 -7.07
N ARG A 121 7.60 -5.04 -6.28
CA ARG A 121 7.24 -6.40 -6.71
C ARG A 121 5.74 -6.54 -6.98
N LEU A 122 4.90 -5.79 -6.27
CA LEU A 122 3.46 -5.74 -6.50
C LEU A 122 3.12 -4.93 -7.76
N ALA A 123 3.98 -3.98 -8.14
CA ALA A 123 3.83 -3.15 -9.32
C ALA A 123 4.44 -3.78 -10.59
N ALA A 124 5.33 -4.80 -10.47
CA ALA A 124 6.02 -5.40 -11.61
C ALA A 124 5.11 -6.34 -12.40
N PRO A 125 4.89 -6.11 -13.71
CA PRO A 125 4.23 -7.06 -14.59
C PRO A 125 5.21 -8.23 -14.88
N GLY A 126 4.99 -9.41 -14.31
CA GLY A 126 5.84 -10.54 -14.72
C GLY A 126 5.96 -11.76 -13.83
N ARG A 127 4.96 -12.11 -13.01
CA ARG A 127 4.81 -13.49 -12.52
C ARG A 127 3.51 -14.07 -13.05
N ALA A 128 3.61 -15.27 -13.65
CA ALA A 128 2.55 -16.03 -14.32
C ALA A 128 1.45 -16.51 -13.36
N GLU A 129 0.83 -15.61 -12.64
CA GLU A 129 -0.52 -15.76 -12.12
C GLU A 129 -1.40 -14.83 -12.94
N SER A 130 -2.57 -15.28 -13.34
CA SER A 130 -3.53 -14.43 -14.04
C SER A 130 -3.59 -13.07 -13.33
N PRO A 131 -3.42 -11.93 -14.03
CA PRO A 131 -3.48 -10.62 -13.40
C PRO A 131 -4.86 -10.34 -12.78
N LEU A 132 -5.80 -11.23 -13.00
CA LEU A 132 -7.18 -11.16 -12.53
C LEU A 132 -7.49 -12.34 -11.61
N ILE A 133 -7.89 -12.05 -10.38
CA ILE A 133 -8.56 -13.03 -9.53
C ILE A 133 -10.07 -12.88 -9.78
N ARG A 134 -10.73 -13.97 -10.14
CA ARG A 134 -12.15 -13.98 -10.49
C ARG A 134 -12.92 -14.95 -9.63
N PHE A 135 -14.00 -14.46 -9.05
CA PHE A 135 -15.04 -15.24 -8.42
C PHE A 135 -16.39 -14.81 -8.98
N GLU A 136 -17.45 -15.56 -8.73
CA GLU A 136 -18.78 -15.13 -9.16
C GLU A 136 -19.13 -13.78 -8.55
N GLY A 137 -19.32 -12.79 -9.42
CA GLY A 137 -19.64 -11.41 -9.01
C GLY A 137 -18.48 -10.60 -8.43
N LEU A 138 -17.25 -11.12 -8.36
CA LEU A 138 -16.09 -10.36 -7.89
C LEU A 138 -14.90 -10.51 -8.84
N VAL A 139 -14.34 -9.42 -9.30
CA VAL A 139 -13.13 -9.37 -10.13
C VAL A 139 -12.11 -8.45 -9.48
N ILE A 140 -10.91 -8.95 -9.24
CA ILE A 140 -9.79 -8.21 -8.69
C ILE A 140 -8.70 -8.11 -9.77
N ASP A 141 -8.44 -6.92 -10.27
CA ASP A 141 -7.34 -6.65 -11.20
C ASP A 141 -6.09 -6.26 -10.38
N LEU A 142 -5.11 -7.16 -10.37
CA LEU A 142 -3.89 -6.99 -9.59
C LEU A 142 -2.94 -5.94 -10.20
N VAL A 143 -3.04 -5.72 -11.53
CA VAL A 143 -2.20 -4.76 -12.25
C VAL A 143 -2.75 -3.35 -12.09
N ARG A 144 -4.05 -3.18 -12.35
CA ARG A 144 -4.71 -1.87 -12.21
C ARG A 144 -5.06 -1.53 -10.76
N ARG A 145 -4.95 -2.49 -9.84
CA ARG A 145 -5.40 -2.38 -8.45
C ARG A 145 -6.88 -1.99 -8.34
N GLU A 146 -7.67 -2.50 -9.26
CA GLU A 146 -9.10 -2.26 -9.31
C GLU A 146 -9.87 -3.49 -8.82
N VAL A 147 -10.97 -3.24 -8.13
CA VAL A 147 -11.92 -4.27 -7.71
C VAL A 147 -13.28 -3.94 -8.30
N ARG A 148 -13.93 -4.93 -8.88
CA ARG A 148 -15.30 -4.80 -9.37
C ARG A 148 -16.17 -5.84 -8.70
N VAL A 149 -17.35 -5.41 -8.27
CA VAL A 149 -18.42 -6.27 -7.75
C VAL A 149 -19.59 -6.16 -8.71
N GLY A 150 -19.85 -7.22 -9.49
CA GLY A 150 -20.71 -7.13 -10.67
C GLY A 150 -20.16 -6.11 -11.66
N GLU A 151 -21.00 -5.14 -12.04
CA GLU A 151 -20.61 -4.04 -12.96
C GLU A 151 -20.05 -2.81 -12.21
N GLN A 152 -20.12 -2.79 -10.88
CA GLN A 152 -19.74 -1.63 -10.08
C GLN A 152 -18.27 -1.70 -9.65
N ALA A 153 -17.52 -0.61 -9.87
CA ALA A 153 -16.18 -0.46 -9.33
C ALA A 153 -16.24 -0.18 -7.83
N LEU A 154 -15.41 -0.90 -7.05
CA LEU A 154 -15.32 -0.76 -5.60
C LEU A 154 -14.04 0.00 -5.24
N ALA A 155 -14.18 1.19 -4.66
CA ALA A 155 -13.05 1.98 -4.20
C ALA A 155 -12.49 1.43 -2.88
N LEU A 156 -11.33 0.82 -2.95
CA LEU A 156 -10.60 0.32 -1.78
C LEU A 156 -9.34 1.16 -1.53
N THR A 157 -9.01 1.33 -0.24
CA THR A 157 -7.68 1.81 0.14
C THR A 157 -6.64 0.74 -0.18
N SER A 158 -5.36 1.11 -0.24
CA SER A 158 -4.29 0.15 -0.50
C SER A 158 -4.23 -0.99 0.52
N VAL A 159 -4.55 -0.71 1.78
CA VAL A 159 -4.63 -1.72 2.84
C VAL A 159 -5.78 -2.69 2.61
N GLU A 160 -6.98 -2.18 2.35
CA GLU A 160 -8.16 -2.99 2.05
C GLU A 160 -7.95 -3.84 0.80
N PHE A 161 -7.32 -3.29 -0.24
CA PHE A 161 -6.97 -4.03 -1.45
C PHE A 161 -6.00 -5.18 -1.15
N LYS A 162 -4.92 -4.93 -0.40
CA LYS A 162 -3.95 -5.97 -0.01
C LYS A 162 -4.61 -7.07 0.82
N LEU A 163 -5.47 -6.72 1.77
CA LEU A 163 -6.24 -7.68 2.56
C LEU A 163 -7.14 -8.55 1.70
N LEU A 164 -7.88 -7.92 0.78
CA LEU A 164 -8.75 -8.64 -0.15
C LEU A 164 -7.94 -9.60 -1.02
N VAL A 165 -6.81 -9.15 -1.58
CA VAL A 165 -5.92 -9.99 -2.39
C VAL A 165 -5.35 -11.16 -1.59
N ALA A 166 -4.88 -10.93 -0.36
CA ALA A 166 -4.35 -11.98 0.50
C ALA A 166 -5.41 -13.06 0.78
N LEU A 167 -6.62 -12.64 1.15
CA LEU A 167 -7.74 -13.52 1.42
C LEU A 167 -8.21 -14.28 0.16
N ALA A 168 -8.35 -13.57 -0.96
CA ALA A 168 -8.81 -14.13 -2.23
C ALA A 168 -7.81 -15.10 -2.88
N ARG A 169 -6.52 -15.05 -2.52
CA ARG A 169 -5.50 -16.00 -2.97
C ARG A 169 -5.51 -17.32 -2.21
N ALA A 170 -6.17 -17.36 -1.06
CA ALA A 170 -6.30 -18.56 -0.23
C ALA A 170 -7.78 -18.86 0.09
N PRO A 171 -8.65 -19.05 -0.93
CA PRO A 171 -10.06 -19.28 -0.71
C PRO A 171 -10.29 -20.56 0.11
N GLY A 172 -11.19 -20.48 1.07
CA GLY A 172 -11.51 -21.59 1.98
C GLY A 172 -10.46 -21.86 3.07
N THR A 173 -9.33 -21.12 3.06
CA THR A 173 -8.28 -21.27 4.08
C THR A 173 -8.33 -20.10 5.04
N ALA A 174 -8.37 -20.39 6.34
CA ALA A 174 -8.30 -19.35 7.37
C ALA A 174 -6.88 -18.74 7.42
N LEU A 175 -6.80 -17.43 7.28
CA LEU A 175 -5.56 -16.68 7.46
C LEU A 175 -5.55 -16.04 8.86
N SER A 176 -4.46 -16.25 9.59
CA SER A 176 -4.29 -15.64 10.90
C SER A 176 -4.18 -14.11 10.81
N ARG A 177 -4.46 -13.43 11.93
CA ARG A 177 -4.29 -11.98 12.01
C ARG A 177 -2.84 -11.57 11.74
N GLU A 178 -1.89 -12.39 12.16
CA GLU A 178 -0.47 -12.21 11.90
C GLU A 178 -0.17 -12.31 10.41
N ALA A 179 -0.61 -13.36 9.73
CA ALA A 179 -0.45 -13.54 8.30
C ALA A 179 -1.08 -12.40 7.48
N LEU A 180 -2.25 -11.91 7.89
CA LEU A 180 -2.90 -10.76 7.26
C LEU A 180 -2.17 -9.45 7.54
N SER A 181 -1.64 -9.27 8.74
CA SER A 181 -0.80 -8.12 9.06
C SER A 181 0.47 -8.11 8.22
N ASP A 182 1.12 -9.26 8.06
CA ASP A 182 2.32 -9.40 7.22
C ASP A 182 2.03 -9.17 5.74
N ALA A 183 0.87 -9.58 5.26
CA ALA A 183 0.44 -9.33 3.88
C ALA A 183 0.21 -7.84 3.58
N VAL A 184 -0.18 -7.07 4.60
CA VAL A 184 -0.43 -5.62 4.50
C VAL A 184 0.82 -4.81 4.81
N GLN A 185 1.57 -5.22 5.84
CA GLN A 185 2.77 -4.56 6.34
C GLN A 185 3.95 -5.51 6.14
N ALA A 186 5.01 -5.08 5.49
CA ALA A 186 6.23 -5.86 5.40
C ALA A 186 6.91 -5.93 6.79
N GLY A 187 6.41 -6.81 7.67
CA GLY A 187 7.06 -7.26 8.91
C GLY A 187 7.05 -6.26 10.07
N SER A 188 6.07 -6.37 10.95
CA SER A 188 6.16 -6.43 12.42
C SER A 188 4.76 -6.42 13.03
N TYR A 189 4.19 -7.59 13.14
CA TYR A 189 2.97 -7.84 13.91
C TYR A 189 3.24 -7.64 15.39
N ARG A 190 2.39 -6.85 16.05
CA ARG A 190 2.28 -6.83 17.51
C ARG A 190 0.92 -7.42 17.88
N PRO A 191 0.85 -8.42 18.80
CA PRO A 191 -0.41 -9.12 19.16
C PRO A 191 -1.56 -8.22 19.65
N GLN A 192 -1.27 -6.96 19.97
CA GLN A 192 -2.25 -5.96 20.44
C GLN A 192 -2.77 -5.04 19.33
N ASP A 193 -2.32 -5.24 18.07
CA ASP A 193 -2.68 -4.38 16.95
C ASP A 193 -4.05 -4.80 16.39
N ARG A 194 -5.12 -4.17 16.88
CA ARG A 194 -6.50 -4.34 16.38
C ARG A 194 -6.69 -3.80 14.96
N THR A 195 -5.64 -3.35 14.32
CA THR A 195 -5.65 -2.70 12.99
C THR A 195 -6.22 -3.63 11.93
N VAL A 196 -5.87 -4.92 11.95
CA VAL A 196 -6.39 -5.91 10.98
C VAL A 196 -7.89 -6.09 11.13
N ASP A 197 -8.41 -6.24 12.35
CA ASP A 197 -9.84 -6.45 12.61
C ASP A 197 -10.66 -5.25 12.12
N VAL A 198 -10.19 -4.03 12.36
CA VAL A 198 -10.83 -2.80 11.89
C VAL A 198 -10.82 -2.72 10.35
N GLN A 199 -9.71 -3.04 9.72
CA GLN A 199 -9.58 -3.00 8.26
C GLN A 199 -10.43 -4.08 7.58
N VAL A 200 -10.48 -5.29 8.15
CA VAL A 200 -11.37 -6.34 7.65
C VAL A 200 -12.83 -5.95 7.81
N ALA A 201 -13.21 -5.35 8.93
CA ALA A 201 -14.58 -4.87 9.13
C ALA A 201 -14.98 -3.78 8.10
N ARG A 202 -14.06 -2.85 7.78
CA ARG A 202 -14.27 -1.83 6.75
C ARG A 202 -14.39 -2.44 5.36
N LEU A 203 -13.49 -3.38 5.02
CA LEU A 203 -13.52 -4.10 3.75
C LEU A 203 -14.86 -4.85 3.58
N ARG A 204 -15.29 -5.61 4.60
CA ARG A 204 -16.60 -6.27 4.60
C ARG A 204 -17.74 -5.32 4.34
N ARG A 205 -17.79 -4.20 5.07
CA ARG A 205 -18.84 -3.21 4.90
C ARG A 205 -18.92 -2.71 3.47
N LYS A 206 -17.78 -2.36 2.86
CA LYS A 206 -17.73 -1.90 1.46
C LYS A 206 -18.19 -2.96 0.46
N LEU A 207 -17.82 -4.22 0.66
CA LEU A 207 -18.28 -5.33 -0.17
C LEU A 207 -19.79 -5.52 -0.06
N LEU A 208 -20.34 -5.50 1.16
CA LEU A 208 -21.77 -5.64 1.43
C LEU A 208 -22.60 -4.44 0.97
N GLU A 209 -22.05 -3.22 0.94
CA GLU A 209 -22.72 -2.04 0.38
C GLU A 209 -23.03 -2.21 -1.12
N VAL A 210 -22.19 -2.94 -1.87
CA VAL A 210 -22.37 -3.20 -3.30
C VAL A 210 -23.16 -4.48 -3.54
N ARG A 211 -22.93 -5.52 -2.74
CA ARG A 211 -23.61 -6.82 -2.85
C ARG A 211 -24.01 -7.33 -1.47
N PRO A 212 -25.20 -6.95 -0.97
CA PRO A 212 -25.66 -7.28 0.38
C PRO A 212 -25.90 -8.78 0.62
N ASP A 213 -26.11 -9.55 -0.42
CA ASP A 213 -26.36 -10.99 -0.41
C ASP A 213 -25.08 -11.85 -0.40
N ALA A 214 -23.90 -11.26 -0.58
CA ALA A 214 -22.65 -11.98 -0.65
C ALA A 214 -21.63 -11.46 0.40
N ASP A 215 -21.56 -12.13 1.55
CA ASP A 215 -20.45 -11.95 2.49
C ASP A 215 -19.31 -12.90 2.12
N TRP A 216 -18.26 -12.36 1.47
CA TRP A 216 -17.09 -13.13 1.03
C TRP A 216 -16.05 -13.36 2.13
N ILE A 217 -16.19 -12.74 3.31
CA ILE A 217 -15.17 -12.83 4.35
C ILE A 217 -15.80 -13.30 5.65
N ASP A 218 -15.57 -14.53 6.03
CA ASP A 218 -16.03 -15.07 7.31
C ASP A 218 -14.95 -14.95 8.40
N THR A 219 -15.39 -14.94 9.66
CA THR A 219 -14.51 -14.95 10.83
C THR A 219 -14.42 -16.36 11.40
N VAL A 220 -13.22 -16.91 11.47
CA VAL A 220 -12.96 -18.18 12.15
C VAL A 220 -12.44 -17.86 13.55
N ARG A 221 -13.27 -18.18 14.56
CA ARG A 221 -12.94 -17.85 15.97
C ARG A 221 -11.64 -18.51 16.40
N GLY A 222 -10.73 -17.70 16.93
CA GLY A 222 -9.41 -18.15 17.40
C GLY A 222 -8.36 -18.29 16.30
N GLU A 223 -8.74 -18.35 15.01
CA GLU A 223 -7.83 -18.55 13.90
C GLU A 223 -7.62 -17.28 13.06
N GLY A 224 -8.68 -16.56 12.70
CA GLY A 224 -8.59 -15.35 11.89
C GLY A 224 -9.74 -15.17 10.93
N TYR A 225 -9.45 -14.99 9.64
CA TYR A 225 -10.43 -14.70 8.59
C TYR A 225 -10.26 -15.62 7.39
N VAL A 226 -11.37 -15.97 6.75
CA VAL A 226 -11.38 -16.83 5.57
C VAL A 226 -12.17 -16.15 4.44
N PHE A 227 -11.67 -16.27 3.21
CA PHE A 227 -12.41 -15.88 2.02
C PHE A 227 -13.27 -17.05 1.54
N VAL A 228 -14.57 -16.83 1.45
CA VAL A 228 -15.54 -17.82 1.01
C VAL A 228 -16.17 -17.35 -0.31
N PRO A 229 -15.75 -17.91 -1.48
CA PRO A 229 -16.40 -17.60 -2.75
C PRO A 229 -17.88 -17.98 -2.69
N ARG A 230 -18.76 -17.07 -3.07
CA ARG A 230 -20.22 -17.26 -3.08
C ARG A 230 -20.77 -16.81 -4.41
#